data_e4597cb9543a316894917009196b4645
#
_entry.id   e4597cb9543a316894917009196b4645
#
_cell.length_a   1.000
_cell.length_b   1.000
_cell.length_c   1.000
_cell.angle_alpha   90.00
_cell.angle_beta   90.00
_cell.angle_gamma   90.00
#
_symmetry.space_group_name_H-M   'P 1'
#
loop_
_entity.id
_entity.type
_entity.pdbx_description
1 polymer ?
#
loop_
_entity_poly.entity_id
_entity_poly.type
_entity_poly.pdbx_seq_one_letter_code
_entity_poly.pdbx_strand_id
1 'polypeptide(L)'
;MNIKILTARMERMEDKSYKGKVEAEVEGHKEPYELTIYSKNGNLWEYSLHFLQQPGPEEEILAFEEHIESDEEAFDKLVDAAWDTMEPQDEEDSENGADEEA
;
A
#
# COMPACT_ATOMS: atom_id res chain seq x y z
N MET A 1 13.71 -7.44 8.42
CA MET A 1 13.95 -6.36 7.43
C MET A 1 13.24 -5.11 7.91
N ASN A 2 13.96 -4.04 8.04
CA ASN A 2 13.37 -2.79 8.53
C ASN A 2 12.90 -1.96 7.35
N ILE A 3 11.60 -1.65 7.33
CA ILE A 3 10.98 -0.91 6.26
C ILE A 3 10.47 0.41 6.81
N LYS A 4 10.90 1.51 6.18
CA LYS A 4 10.43 2.84 6.56
C LYS A 4 9.49 3.34 5.50
N ILE A 5 8.26 3.65 5.87
CA ILE A 5 7.27 4.14 4.95
C ILE A 5 7.44 5.65 4.80
N LEU A 6 7.68 6.10 3.58
CA LEU A 6 7.88 7.50 3.27
C LEU A 6 6.56 8.20 3.01
N THR A 7 5.74 7.62 2.15
CA THR A 7 4.38 8.10 1.91
C THR A 7 3.49 6.92 1.63
N ALA A 8 2.20 7.12 1.83
CA ALA A 8 1.22 6.09 1.54
C ALA A 8 -0.11 6.76 1.27
N ARG A 9 -0.88 6.16 0.36
CA ARG A 9 -2.23 6.65 0.09
C ARG A 9 -3.06 5.53 -0.52
N MET A 10 -4.37 5.66 -0.41
CA MET A 10 -5.31 4.70 -0.95
C MET A 10 -6.51 5.46 -1.49
N GLU A 11 -7.00 5.02 -2.63
CA GLU A 11 -8.21 5.61 -3.24
C GLU A 11 -9.23 4.52 -3.46
N ARG A 12 -10.48 4.89 -3.29
CA ARG A 12 -11.58 4.02 -3.67
C ARG A 12 -12.06 4.46 -5.04
N MET A 13 -12.03 3.53 -6.00
CA MET A 13 -12.39 3.85 -7.37
C MET A 13 -13.89 3.78 -7.57
N GLU A 14 -14.35 4.27 -8.72
CA GLU A 14 -15.78 4.32 -9.00
C GLU A 14 -16.43 2.94 -9.03
N ASP A 15 -15.68 1.95 -9.45
CA ASP A 15 -16.18 0.58 -9.51
C ASP A 15 -16.08 -0.15 -8.18
N LYS A 16 -15.77 0.61 -7.12
CA LYS A 16 -15.66 0.13 -5.73
C LYS A 16 -14.42 -0.71 -5.49
N SER A 17 -13.48 -0.69 -6.42
CA SER A 17 -12.17 -1.27 -6.17
C SER A 17 -11.31 -0.27 -5.41
N TYR A 18 -10.14 -0.73 -4.96
CA TYR A 18 -9.21 0.09 -4.21
C TYR A 18 -7.86 0.09 -4.89
N LYS A 19 -7.22 1.22 -4.92
CA LYS A 19 -5.88 1.34 -5.47
C LYS A 19 -5.05 2.19 -4.53
N GLY A 20 -3.88 1.68 -4.14
CA GLY A 20 -3.01 2.37 -3.23
C GLY A 20 -1.60 2.46 -3.75
N LYS A 21 -0.84 3.35 -3.15
CA LYS A 21 0.57 3.52 -3.47
C LYS A 21 1.33 3.78 -2.18
N VAL A 22 2.42 3.03 -1.98
CA VAL A 22 3.27 3.19 -0.81
C VAL A 22 4.68 3.40 -1.29
N GLU A 23 5.32 4.46 -0.80
CA GLU A 23 6.73 4.70 -1.05
C GLU A 23 7.49 4.34 0.22
N ALA A 24 8.53 3.54 0.09
CA ALA A 24 9.21 2.99 1.25
C ALA A 24 10.69 2.83 1.00
N GLU A 25 11.44 2.89 2.10
CA GLU A 25 12.86 2.58 2.11
C GLU A 25 13.07 1.32 2.92
N VAL A 26 14.06 0.53 2.50
CA VAL A 26 14.47 -0.65 3.26
C VAL A 26 15.87 -0.40 3.79
N GLU A 27 16.04 -0.62 5.08
CA GLU A 27 17.33 -0.40 5.71
C GLU A 27 18.39 -1.26 5.04
N GLY A 28 19.49 -0.63 4.64
CA GLY A 28 20.58 -1.33 3.97
C GLY A 28 20.43 -1.39 2.46
N HIS A 29 19.30 -0.96 1.91
CA HIS A 29 19.12 -0.93 0.46
C HIS A 29 19.44 0.45 -0.07
N LYS A 30 19.93 0.49 -1.31
CA LYS A 30 20.43 1.73 -1.87
C LYS A 30 19.34 2.68 -2.35
N GLU A 31 18.25 2.13 -2.88
CA GLU A 31 17.23 2.95 -3.50
C GLU A 31 15.88 2.71 -2.86
N PRO A 32 15.05 3.75 -2.77
CA PRO A 32 13.69 3.56 -2.25
C PRO A 32 12.81 2.89 -3.29
N TYR A 33 11.68 2.40 -2.82
CA TYR A 33 10.76 1.60 -3.61
C TYR A 33 9.39 2.22 -3.68
N GLU A 34 8.66 1.90 -4.74
CA GLU A 34 7.27 2.24 -4.91
C GLU A 34 6.47 0.97 -5.04
N LEU A 35 5.50 0.80 -4.15
CA LEU A 35 4.60 -0.35 -4.16
C LEU A 35 3.22 0.14 -4.55
N THR A 36 2.66 -0.42 -5.63
CA THR A 36 1.29 -0.15 -6.03
C THR A 36 0.45 -1.35 -5.63
N ILE A 37 -0.65 -1.12 -4.92
CA ILE A 37 -1.52 -2.20 -4.48
C ILE A 37 -2.91 -1.98 -5.04
N TYR A 38 -3.61 -3.08 -5.28
CA TYR A 38 -4.91 -3.03 -5.91
C TYR A 38 -5.78 -4.15 -5.36
N SER A 39 -7.06 -3.87 -5.13
CA SER A 39 -8.01 -4.87 -4.71
C SER A 39 -9.38 -4.55 -5.27
N LYS A 40 -10.05 -5.55 -5.81
CA LYS A 40 -11.42 -5.37 -6.29
C LYS A 40 -12.40 -5.21 -5.15
N ASN A 41 -12.13 -5.83 -4.02
CA ASN A 41 -13.12 -5.92 -2.96
C ASN A 41 -12.59 -5.56 -1.58
N GLY A 42 -11.31 -5.20 -1.48
CA GLY A 42 -10.72 -4.86 -0.18
C GLY A 42 -10.23 -6.06 0.60
N ASN A 43 -10.36 -7.27 0.08
CA ASN A 43 -9.95 -8.48 0.77
C ASN A 43 -8.76 -9.16 0.15
N LEU A 44 -8.72 -9.22 -1.17
CA LEU A 44 -7.61 -9.83 -1.88
C LEU A 44 -6.82 -8.74 -2.57
N TRP A 45 -5.53 -8.72 -2.33
CA TRP A 45 -4.68 -7.64 -2.79
C TRP A 45 -3.64 -8.15 -3.77
N GLU A 46 -3.44 -7.38 -4.84
CA GLU A 46 -2.35 -7.58 -5.77
C GLU A 46 -1.40 -6.42 -5.62
N TYR A 47 -0.15 -6.62 -6.01
CA TYR A 47 0.81 -5.54 -5.91
C TYR A 47 1.81 -5.58 -7.05
N SER A 48 2.46 -4.43 -7.23
CA SER A 48 3.54 -4.31 -8.18
C SER A 48 4.62 -3.47 -7.51
N LEU A 49 5.85 -3.89 -7.61
CA LEU A 49 6.97 -3.28 -6.90
C LEU A 49 7.98 -2.73 -7.89
N HIS A 50 8.37 -1.47 -7.71
CA HIS A 50 9.29 -0.80 -8.60
C HIS A 50 10.26 0.04 -7.79
N PHE A 51 11.39 0.40 -8.40
CA PHE A 51 12.24 1.42 -7.82
C PHE A 51 11.52 2.77 -7.97
N LEU A 52 11.58 3.58 -6.92
CA LEU A 52 10.82 4.83 -6.90
C LEU A 52 11.44 5.90 -7.80
N GLN A 53 12.75 6.06 -7.76
CA GLN A 53 13.42 7.16 -8.45
C GLN A 53 14.26 6.69 -9.62
N GLN A 54 15.18 5.80 -9.35
CA GLN A 54 16.10 5.33 -10.39
C GLN A 54 16.38 3.86 -10.13
N PRO A 55 16.79 3.12 -11.15
CA PRO A 55 17.09 1.70 -10.96
C PRO A 55 18.21 1.52 -9.95
N GLY A 56 18.05 0.53 -9.10
CA GLY A 56 19.04 0.14 -8.11
C GLY A 56 19.44 -1.30 -8.32
N PRO A 57 20.09 -1.90 -7.30
CA PRO A 57 20.53 -3.29 -7.43
C PRO A 57 19.34 -4.23 -7.53
N GLU A 58 19.35 -5.05 -8.56
CA GLU A 58 18.26 -5.99 -8.79
C GLU A 58 18.11 -6.96 -7.64
N GLU A 59 19.24 -7.39 -7.07
CA GLU A 59 19.18 -8.33 -5.96
C GLU A 59 18.47 -7.75 -4.75
N GLU A 60 18.50 -6.42 -4.58
CA GLU A 60 17.84 -5.80 -3.45
C GLU A 60 16.33 -5.75 -3.64
N ILE A 61 15.87 -5.39 -4.85
CA ILE A 61 14.44 -5.36 -5.07
C ILE A 61 13.86 -6.78 -5.03
N LEU A 62 14.61 -7.77 -5.49
CA LEU A 62 14.16 -9.15 -5.42
C LEU A 62 14.08 -9.62 -3.97
N ALA A 63 15.02 -9.20 -3.12
CA ALA A 63 14.98 -9.54 -1.71
C ALA A 63 13.78 -8.92 -1.02
N PHE A 64 13.45 -7.67 -1.37
CA PHE A 64 12.30 -7.01 -0.80
C PHE A 64 11.02 -7.70 -1.24
N GLU A 65 10.94 -8.05 -2.52
CA GLU A 65 9.77 -8.76 -3.03
C GLU A 65 9.59 -10.09 -2.34
N GLU A 66 10.67 -10.83 -2.16
CA GLU A 66 10.58 -12.11 -1.47
C GLU A 66 10.12 -11.92 -0.04
N HIS A 67 10.57 -10.88 0.61
CA HIS A 67 10.15 -10.59 1.98
C HIS A 67 8.65 -10.31 2.05
N ILE A 68 8.15 -9.52 1.10
CA ILE A 68 6.73 -9.22 1.03
C ILE A 68 5.92 -10.50 0.85
N GLU A 69 6.41 -11.42 0.02
CA GLU A 69 5.65 -12.62 -0.29
C GLU A 69 5.73 -13.67 0.81
N SER A 70 6.82 -13.68 1.55
CA SER A 70 7.00 -14.73 2.57
C SER A 70 6.57 -14.29 3.96
N ASP A 71 6.34 -12.99 4.16
CA ASP A 71 5.98 -12.47 5.47
C ASP A 71 4.68 -11.67 5.34
N GLU A 72 3.58 -12.31 5.69
CA GLU A 72 2.27 -11.67 5.57
C GLU A 72 2.18 -10.40 6.39
N GLU A 73 2.83 -10.36 7.53
CA GLU A 73 2.78 -9.16 8.37
C GLU A 73 3.43 -7.98 7.68
N ALA A 74 4.50 -8.21 6.93
CA ALA A 74 5.15 -7.13 6.23
C ALA A 74 4.24 -6.55 5.15
N PHE A 75 3.60 -7.41 4.39
CA PHE A 75 2.67 -6.95 3.36
C PHE A 75 1.47 -6.25 3.98
N ASP A 76 0.90 -6.82 5.04
CA ASP A 76 -0.24 -6.24 5.71
C ASP A 76 0.08 -4.86 6.25
N LYS A 77 1.30 -4.66 6.76
CA LYS A 77 1.71 -3.37 7.26
C LYS A 77 1.71 -2.32 6.17
N LEU A 78 2.16 -2.69 4.97
CA LEU A 78 2.19 -1.77 3.85
C LEU A 78 0.77 -1.44 3.38
N VAL A 79 -0.09 -2.45 3.31
CA VAL A 79 -1.48 -2.22 2.93
C VAL A 79 -2.18 -1.35 3.98
N ASP A 80 -1.95 -1.63 5.26
CA ASP A 80 -2.56 -0.86 6.34
C ASP A 80 -2.11 0.58 6.31
N ALA A 81 -0.85 0.84 5.99
CA ALA A 81 -0.35 2.20 5.93
C ALA A 81 -1.11 3.00 4.88
N ALA A 82 -1.37 2.39 3.73
CA ALA A 82 -2.14 3.05 2.68
C ALA A 82 -3.61 3.18 3.08
N TRP A 83 -4.16 2.12 3.66
CA TRP A 83 -5.56 2.10 4.06
C TRP A 83 -5.84 3.17 5.10
N ASP A 84 -4.92 3.39 6.02
CA ASP A 84 -5.09 4.37 7.08
C ASP A 84 -5.14 5.80 6.57
N THR A 85 -4.71 6.04 5.32
CA THR A 85 -4.77 7.38 4.75
C THR A 85 -6.15 7.71 4.19
N MET A 86 -7.01 6.71 4.03
CA MET A 86 -8.37 6.97 3.58
C MET A 86 -9.15 7.63 4.71
N GLU A 87 -9.92 8.63 4.34
CA GLU A 87 -10.63 9.40 5.35
C GLU A 87 -11.82 8.61 5.87
N PRO A 88 -11.90 8.40 7.18
CA PRO A 88 -13.03 7.65 7.72
C PRO A 88 -14.37 8.26 7.39
N GLN A 89 -14.43 9.57 7.24
CA GLN A 89 -15.69 10.22 6.95
C GLN A 89 -16.20 9.86 5.57
N ASP A 90 -15.33 9.39 4.71
CA ASP A 90 -15.78 8.96 3.40
C ASP A 90 -16.73 7.81 3.50
N GLU A 91 -16.65 7.14 4.58
CA GLU A 91 -17.53 6.03 4.79
C GLU A 91 -18.75 6.45 5.51
N GLU A 92 -18.67 7.55 6.20
CA GLU A 92 -19.75 7.99 6.92
C GLU A 92 -20.66 8.80 6.27
N ASP A 93 -19.67 8.72 6.20
CA ASP A 93 -20.41 9.10 5.85
C ASP A 93 -21.02 8.73 5.80
N SER A 94 -20.59 8.48 6.20
CA SER A 94 -21.38 8.16 6.17
C SER A 94 -21.88 8.03 6.49
N GLU A 95 -21.73 7.95 6.81
CA GLU A 95 -22.46 7.69 7.08
C GLU A 95 -22.86 7.97 7.22
N ASN A 96 -22.68 8.19 7.27
CA ASN A 96 -23.49 8.23 7.31
C ASN A 96 -23.92 8.28 7.23
N GLY A 97 -23.81 8.37 7.20
CA GLY A 97 -24.67 8.30 7.11
C GLY A 97 -24.94 8.36 7.12
N ALA A 98 -24.93 8.35 7.20
CA ALA A 98 -25.51 8.26 7.16
C ALA A 98 -25.74 8.39 7.16
N ASP A 99 -25.62 8.46 7.20
CA ASP A 99 -26.06 8.36 7.05
C ASP A 99 -26.29 8.52 7.02
N GLU A 100 -26.31 8.66 7.10
CA GLU A 100 -26.84 8.58 6.97
C GLU A 100 -27.18 8.72 6.94
N GLU A 101 -27.29 8.90 7.03
CA GLU A 101 -27.93 8.89 6.90
C GLU A 101 -28.36 9.04 6.98
N ALA A 102 -28.33 9.12 7.15
CA ALA A 102 -28.92 9.35 7.27
C ALA A 102 -29.21 9.28 7.26
#